data_ddaed515801b5b920cee39b2337fe44d
#
_entry.id   ddaed515801b5b920cee39b2337fe44d
#
_cell.length_a   1.000
_cell.length_b   1.000
_cell.length_c   1.000
_cell.angle_alpha   90.00
_cell.angle_beta   90.00
_cell.angle_gamma   90.00
#
_symmetry.space_group_name_H-M   'P 1'
#
loop_
_entity.id
_entity.type
_entity.pdbx_description
1 polymer ?
#
loop_
_entity_poly.entity_id
_entity_poly.type
_entity_poly.pdbx_seq_one_letter_code
_entity_poly.pdbx_strand_id
1 'polypeptide(L)'
;MTPQRPHTPPQVRVLPRQKCAAPDARHFVVAVLTGWGLLGVLDDAATVVTELVTNAVQHTKTPTIRVIVRRMPSNVVRVIVIDKRPDAWPALQSAGPLECAGRGLALVDAVTRAWGCTRLPREKYVWADLADLEVAKDA
;
A
#
# COMPACT_ATOMS: atom_id res chain seq x y z
N MET A 1 -23.20 -11.41 23.20
CA MET A 1 -21.82 -10.92 23.19
C MET A 1 -21.14 -11.41 21.92
N THR A 2 -20.86 -10.50 21.00
CA THR A 2 -20.19 -10.86 19.76
C THR A 2 -18.74 -11.16 20.07
N PRO A 3 -18.22 -12.35 19.73
CA PRO A 3 -16.81 -12.62 19.95
C PRO A 3 -16.01 -11.60 19.15
N GLN A 4 -15.10 -10.92 19.81
CA GLN A 4 -14.15 -10.07 19.10
C GLN A 4 -13.35 -10.95 18.15
N ARG A 5 -13.34 -10.58 16.89
CA ARG A 5 -12.43 -11.23 15.94
C ARG A 5 -11.02 -11.08 16.48
N PRO A 6 -10.22 -12.15 16.48
CA PRO A 6 -8.85 -12.02 16.88
C PRO A 6 -8.18 -10.94 16.03
N HIS A 7 -7.37 -10.13 16.67
CA HIS A 7 -6.63 -9.07 15.98
C HIS A 7 -5.73 -9.71 14.93
N THR A 8 -5.95 -9.36 13.68
CA THR A 8 -5.12 -9.83 12.58
C THR A 8 -3.90 -8.93 12.48
N PRO A 9 -2.69 -9.45 12.72
CA PRO A 9 -1.50 -8.61 12.65
C PRO A 9 -1.24 -8.17 11.21
N PRO A 10 -0.69 -6.97 11.01
CA PRO A 10 -0.28 -6.55 9.69
C PRO A 10 0.82 -7.46 9.17
N GLN A 11 0.83 -7.67 7.86
CA GLN A 11 1.88 -8.41 7.20
C GLN A 11 2.85 -7.44 6.53
N VAL A 12 4.14 -7.70 6.69
CA VAL A 12 5.19 -6.78 6.24
C VAL A 12 6.18 -7.55 5.36
N ARG A 13 6.57 -6.94 4.25
CA ARG A 13 7.64 -7.46 3.41
C ARG A 13 8.60 -6.32 3.07
N VAL A 14 9.89 -6.55 3.28
CA VAL A 14 10.94 -5.63 2.86
C VAL A 14 11.50 -6.13 1.54
N LEU A 15 11.51 -5.27 0.53
CA LEU A 15 11.95 -5.61 -0.82
C LEU A 15 13.16 -4.76 -1.20
N PRO A 16 14.13 -5.33 -1.92
CA PRO A 16 15.20 -4.52 -2.49
C PRO A 16 14.63 -3.61 -3.57
N ARG A 17 15.19 -2.40 -3.70
CA ARG A 17 14.77 -1.43 -4.71
C ARG A 17 15.32 -1.85 -6.07
N GLN A 18 14.60 -2.71 -6.74
CA GLN A 18 14.95 -3.30 -8.04
C GLN A 18 13.70 -3.41 -8.90
N LYS A 19 13.89 -3.67 -10.19
CA LYS A 19 12.77 -3.85 -11.12
C LYS A 19 11.83 -4.98 -10.72
N CYS A 20 12.34 -6.01 -10.06
CA CYS A 20 11.53 -7.13 -9.60
C CYS A 20 10.71 -6.81 -8.33
N ALA A 21 10.90 -5.63 -7.72
CA ALA A 21 10.18 -5.29 -6.50
C ALA A 21 8.66 -5.24 -6.72
N ALA A 22 8.19 -4.69 -7.83
CA ALA A 22 6.75 -4.60 -8.09
C ALA A 22 6.10 -5.98 -8.28
N PRO A 23 6.63 -6.91 -9.11
CA PRO A 23 6.10 -8.27 -9.16
C PRO A 23 6.14 -8.99 -7.82
N ASP A 24 7.21 -8.85 -7.06
CA ASP A 24 7.35 -9.48 -5.75
C ASP A 24 6.32 -8.94 -4.76
N ALA A 25 6.11 -7.62 -4.77
CA ALA A 25 5.09 -6.99 -3.94
C ALA A 25 3.69 -7.48 -4.30
N ARG A 26 3.41 -7.61 -5.59
CA ARG A 26 2.12 -8.12 -6.07
C ARG A 26 1.88 -9.54 -5.56
N HIS A 27 2.85 -10.43 -5.71
CA HIS A 27 2.73 -11.80 -5.22
C HIS A 27 2.52 -11.83 -3.71
N PHE A 28 3.24 -11.02 -2.96
CA PHE A 28 3.09 -10.92 -1.52
C PHE A 28 1.68 -10.49 -1.11
N VAL A 29 1.17 -9.41 -1.69
CA VAL A 29 -0.16 -8.88 -1.37
C VAL A 29 -1.24 -9.90 -1.72
N VAL A 30 -1.17 -10.51 -2.90
CA VAL A 30 -2.14 -11.53 -3.33
C VAL A 30 -2.14 -12.72 -2.38
N ALA A 31 -0.95 -13.19 -1.95
CA ALA A 31 -0.85 -14.30 -1.01
C ALA A 31 -1.48 -13.96 0.34
N VAL A 32 -1.23 -12.77 0.87
CA VAL A 32 -1.80 -12.34 2.15
C VAL A 32 -3.32 -12.26 2.06
N LEU A 33 -3.85 -11.61 1.04
CA LEU A 33 -5.29 -11.43 0.89
C LEU A 33 -6.01 -12.74 0.61
N THR A 34 -5.39 -13.64 -0.14
CA THR A 34 -5.92 -14.98 -0.36
C THR A 34 -6.02 -15.74 0.98
N GLY A 35 -4.98 -15.66 1.80
CA GLY A 35 -4.98 -16.27 3.13
C GLY A 35 -6.03 -15.69 4.06
N TRP A 36 -6.38 -14.42 3.89
CA TRP A 36 -7.44 -13.76 4.67
C TRP A 36 -8.84 -13.98 4.10
N GLY A 37 -8.96 -14.64 2.95
CA GLY A 37 -10.26 -14.87 2.31
C GLY A 37 -10.86 -13.64 1.64
N LEU A 38 -10.06 -12.61 1.39
CA LEU A 38 -10.51 -11.35 0.78
C LEU A 38 -10.28 -11.40 -0.73
N LEU A 39 -11.05 -12.26 -1.41
CA LEU A 39 -10.81 -12.57 -2.82
C LEU A 39 -11.32 -11.50 -3.78
N GLY A 40 -12.29 -10.70 -3.36
CA GLY A 40 -12.89 -9.68 -4.21
C GLY A 40 -12.01 -8.46 -4.48
N VAL A 41 -10.89 -8.31 -3.74
CA VAL A 41 -9.97 -7.18 -3.91
C VAL A 41 -8.62 -7.59 -4.49
N LEU A 42 -8.43 -8.85 -4.87
CA LEU A 42 -7.11 -9.34 -5.30
C LEU A 42 -6.56 -8.56 -6.49
N ASP A 43 -7.36 -8.38 -7.53
CA ASP A 43 -6.90 -7.72 -8.75
C ASP A 43 -6.63 -6.24 -8.52
N ASP A 44 -7.51 -5.55 -7.83
CA ASP A 44 -7.33 -4.13 -7.53
C ASP A 44 -6.15 -3.90 -6.59
N ALA A 45 -6.00 -4.74 -5.58
CA ALA A 45 -4.87 -4.65 -4.65
C ALA A 45 -3.54 -4.92 -5.36
N ALA A 46 -3.51 -5.91 -6.26
CA ALA A 46 -2.33 -6.20 -7.07
C ALA A 46 -1.96 -5.00 -7.94
N THR A 47 -2.94 -4.38 -8.58
CA THR A 47 -2.74 -3.18 -9.39
C THR A 47 -2.21 -2.02 -8.55
N VAL A 48 -2.85 -1.77 -7.41
CA VAL A 48 -2.47 -0.67 -6.51
C VAL A 48 -1.04 -0.84 -6.01
N VAL A 49 -0.69 -2.00 -5.47
CA VAL A 49 0.65 -2.21 -4.93
C VAL A 49 1.71 -2.11 -6.03
N THR A 50 1.41 -2.59 -7.23
CA THR A 50 2.32 -2.46 -8.37
C THR A 50 2.63 -1.00 -8.65
N GLU A 51 1.61 -0.14 -8.70
CA GLU A 51 1.79 1.28 -8.95
C GLU A 51 2.55 1.99 -7.83
N LEU A 52 2.19 1.70 -6.57
CA LEU A 52 2.85 2.32 -5.43
C LEU A 52 4.33 1.91 -5.34
N VAL A 53 4.65 0.65 -5.56
CA VAL A 53 6.03 0.16 -5.52
C VAL A 53 6.82 0.68 -6.72
N THR A 54 6.24 0.71 -7.90
CA THR A 54 6.89 1.26 -9.08
C THR A 54 7.27 2.73 -8.87
N ASN A 55 6.35 3.52 -8.31
CA ASN A 55 6.63 4.90 -7.95
C ASN A 55 7.77 5.00 -6.93
N ALA A 56 7.75 4.17 -5.90
CA ALA A 56 8.80 4.18 -4.91
C ALA A 56 10.16 3.82 -5.51
N VAL A 57 10.22 2.81 -6.38
CA VAL A 57 11.46 2.43 -7.07
C VAL A 57 12.01 3.56 -7.91
N GLN A 58 11.13 4.30 -8.60
CA GLN A 58 11.55 5.38 -9.49
C GLN A 58 11.99 6.64 -8.75
N HIS A 59 11.38 6.92 -7.59
CA HIS A 59 11.52 8.21 -6.92
C HIS A 59 12.31 8.16 -5.62
N THR A 60 12.73 6.99 -5.17
CA THR A 60 13.58 6.87 -3.99
C THR A 60 14.99 6.43 -4.36
N LYS A 61 15.94 6.75 -3.49
CA LYS A 61 17.33 6.27 -3.61
C LYS A 61 17.69 5.29 -2.51
N THR A 62 16.73 4.91 -1.68
CA THR A 62 16.99 3.97 -0.61
C THR A 62 17.13 2.55 -1.14
N PRO A 63 17.94 1.70 -0.48
CA PRO A 63 18.17 0.34 -0.99
C PRO A 63 16.96 -0.57 -0.85
N THR A 64 16.00 -0.25 0.03
CA THR A 64 14.84 -1.12 0.28
C THR A 64 13.54 -0.33 0.31
N ILE A 65 12.46 -1.06 0.04
CA ILE A 65 11.10 -0.56 0.11
C ILE A 65 10.33 -1.52 1.03
N ARG A 66 9.50 -0.98 1.91
CA ARG A 66 8.67 -1.79 2.80
C ARG A 66 7.23 -1.77 2.32
N VAL A 67 6.64 -2.95 2.21
CA VAL A 67 5.22 -3.11 1.86
C VAL A 67 4.51 -3.68 3.07
N ILE A 68 3.41 -3.05 3.46
CA ILE A 68 2.58 -3.48 4.58
C ILE A 68 1.16 -3.71 4.07
N VAL A 69 0.58 -4.84 4.46
CA VAL A 69 -0.82 -5.15 4.22
C VAL A 69 -1.52 -5.21 5.56
N ARG A 70 -2.53 -4.39 5.74
CA ARG A 70 -3.22 -4.25 7.01
C ARG A 70 -4.71 -4.49 6.83
N ARG A 71 -5.27 -5.36 7.66
CA ARG A 71 -6.72 -5.57 7.66
C ARG A 71 -7.38 -4.52 8.55
N MET A 72 -8.25 -3.74 7.95
CA MET A 72 -9.01 -2.68 8.61
C MET A 72 -10.43 -3.18 8.91
N PRO A 73 -11.19 -2.48 9.76
CA PRO A 73 -12.60 -2.83 9.98
C PRO A 73 -13.41 -2.81 8.68
N SER A 74 -14.54 -3.53 8.68
CA SER A 74 -15.50 -3.56 7.56
C SER A 74 -14.93 -4.15 6.28
N ASN A 75 -14.03 -5.12 6.41
CA ASN A 75 -13.39 -5.80 5.27
C ASN A 75 -12.64 -4.84 4.34
N VAL A 76 -12.11 -3.79 4.90
CA VAL A 76 -11.21 -2.87 4.21
C VAL A 76 -9.78 -3.37 4.38
N VAL A 77 -9.02 -3.33 3.32
CA VAL A 77 -7.59 -3.63 3.32
C VAL A 77 -6.83 -2.34 3.06
N ARG A 78 -5.84 -2.07 3.88
CA ARG A 78 -4.92 -0.96 3.64
C ARG A 78 -3.58 -1.51 3.17
N VAL A 79 -3.15 -1.08 2.00
CA VAL A 79 -1.83 -1.35 1.46
C VAL A 79 -0.98 -0.12 1.69
N ILE A 80 0.18 -0.29 2.28
CA ILE A 80 1.09 0.82 2.60
C ILE A 80 2.44 0.51 1.98
N VAL A 81 3.01 1.48 1.30
CA VAL A 81 4.37 1.40 0.76
C VAL A 81 5.19 2.50 1.41
N ILE A 82 6.27 2.11 2.07
CA ILE A 82 7.15 3.01 2.78
C ILE A 82 8.51 2.99 2.12
N ASP A 83 8.99 4.15 1.71
CA ASP A 83 10.37 4.32 1.35
C ASP A 83 11.06 5.20 2.39
N LYS A 84 12.27 4.82 2.77
CA LYS A 84 13.08 5.60 3.68
C LYS A 84 13.96 6.53 2.88
N ARG A 85 14.09 7.74 3.35
CA ARG A 85 15.01 8.71 2.77
C ARG A 85 16.13 8.96 3.77
N PRO A 86 17.37 8.57 3.45
CA PRO A 86 18.48 8.79 4.36
C PRO A 86 18.81 10.27 4.54
N ASP A 87 18.44 11.10 3.56
CA ASP A 87 18.71 12.53 3.61
C ASP A 87 17.50 13.26 4.16
N ALA A 88 17.76 14.15 5.14
CA ALA A 88 16.73 15.04 5.61
C ALA A 88 16.22 15.87 4.46
N TRP A 89 14.94 15.75 4.16
CA TRP A 89 14.32 16.66 3.22
C TRP A 89 14.46 18.07 3.72
N PRO A 90 14.78 19.01 2.86
CA PRO A 90 14.57 20.39 3.21
C PRO A 90 13.12 20.54 3.65
N ALA A 91 12.91 21.04 4.86
CA ALA A 91 11.60 21.17 5.47
C ALA A 91 10.62 22.01 4.66
N LEU A 92 11.08 22.59 3.60
CA LEU A 92 10.34 23.52 2.75
C LEU A 92 9.66 22.87 1.55
N GLN A 93 9.92 21.64 1.27
CA GLN A 93 9.16 20.98 0.24
C GLN A 93 7.92 20.41 0.89
N SER A 94 6.97 21.27 1.07
CA SER A 94 5.63 20.81 1.37
C SER A 94 5.27 19.82 0.28
N ALA A 95 5.27 18.56 0.64
CA ALA A 95 4.70 17.56 -0.22
C ALA A 95 3.21 17.83 -0.26
N GLY A 96 2.82 18.67 -1.16
CA GLY A 96 1.42 18.71 -1.54
C GLY A 96 1.03 17.37 -2.14
N PRO A 97 -0.25 17.06 -2.20
CA PRO A 97 -0.73 15.85 -2.87
C PRO A 97 -0.14 15.66 -4.25
N LEU A 98 0.19 16.75 -4.93
CA LEU A 98 0.73 16.74 -6.28
C LEU A 98 2.14 16.14 -6.37
N GLU A 99 2.95 16.26 -5.33
CA GLU A 99 4.31 15.69 -5.35
C GLU A 99 4.33 14.20 -5.07
N CYS A 100 3.30 13.70 -4.40
CA CYS A 100 3.09 12.27 -4.23
C CYS A 100 2.38 11.67 -5.43
N ALA A 101 1.77 12.50 -6.27
CA ALA A 101 1.01 12.08 -7.42
C ALA A 101 1.91 11.87 -8.63
N GLY A 102 2.55 10.72 -8.71
CA GLY A 102 3.13 10.24 -9.96
C GLY A 102 2.03 9.83 -10.92
N ARG A 103 2.41 9.48 -12.13
CA ARG A 103 1.48 9.12 -13.20
C ARG A 103 0.57 7.94 -12.85
N GLY A 104 1.08 6.97 -12.08
CA GLY A 104 0.32 5.79 -11.69
C GLY A 104 -0.78 6.06 -10.66
N LEU A 105 -0.76 7.18 -9.98
CA LEU A 105 -1.70 7.46 -8.90
C LEU A 105 -3.12 7.78 -9.37
N ALA A 106 -3.29 8.16 -10.63
CA ALA A 106 -4.63 8.28 -11.20
C ALA A 106 -5.37 6.94 -11.21
N LEU A 107 -4.65 5.85 -11.50
CA LEU A 107 -5.22 4.51 -11.46
C LEU A 107 -5.52 4.09 -10.02
N VAL A 108 -4.63 4.39 -9.09
CA VAL A 108 -4.86 4.15 -7.67
C VAL A 108 -6.13 4.87 -7.20
N ASP A 109 -6.28 6.13 -7.57
CA ASP A 109 -7.46 6.92 -7.22
C ASP A 109 -8.75 6.27 -7.76
N ALA A 110 -8.69 5.72 -8.96
CA ALA A 110 -9.86 5.14 -9.62
C ALA A 110 -10.35 3.85 -8.95
N VAL A 111 -9.46 3.04 -8.36
CA VAL A 111 -9.81 1.71 -7.84
C VAL A 111 -9.79 1.62 -6.32
N THR A 112 -9.45 2.69 -5.62
CA THR A 112 -9.40 2.69 -4.17
C THR A 112 -10.58 3.45 -3.58
N ARG A 113 -10.93 3.10 -2.34
CA ARG A 113 -11.91 3.84 -1.55
C ARG A 113 -11.33 5.17 -1.07
N ALA A 114 -10.06 5.16 -0.70
CA ALA A 114 -9.31 6.32 -0.26
C ALA A 114 -7.83 6.01 -0.42
N TRP A 115 -7.02 7.03 -0.60
CA TRP A 115 -5.58 6.90 -0.58
C TRP A 115 -4.95 8.20 -0.11
N GLY A 116 -3.71 8.14 0.30
CA GLY A 116 -3.01 9.32 0.76
C GLY A 116 -1.51 9.13 0.77
N CYS A 117 -0.83 10.23 0.97
CA CYS A 117 0.62 10.26 1.04
C CYS A 117 1.02 11.13 2.23
N THR A 118 1.92 10.62 3.05
CA THR A 118 2.46 11.35 4.19
C THR A 118 3.96 11.37 4.08
N ARG A 119 4.55 12.55 4.13
CA ARG A 119 5.99 12.71 4.20
C ARG A 119 6.42 13.02 5.60
N LEU A 120 7.34 12.20 6.09
CA LEU A 120 8.07 12.43 7.33
C LEU A 120 9.51 12.82 6.98
N PRO A 121 10.29 13.34 7.91
CA PRO A 121 11.66 13.79 7.58
C PRO A 121 12.54 12.74 6.94
N ARG A 122 12.34 11.46 7.25
CA ARG A 122 13.17 10.36 6.74
C ARG A 122 12.41 9.26 6.06
N GLU A 123 11.09 9.38 5.95
CA GLU A 123 10.23 8.34 5.37
C GLU A 123 9.10 8.97 4.60
N LYS A 124 8.67 8.26 3.59
CA LYS A 124 7.48 8.62 2.83
C LYS A 124 6.54 7.43 2.87
N TYR A 125 5.31 7.65 3.30
CA TYR A 125 4.25 6.65 3.35
C TYR A 125 3.24 6.95 2.26
N VAL A 126 2.97 5.99 1.41
CA VAL A 126 1.82 6.06 0.51
C VAL A 126 0.91 4.90 0.87
N TRP A 127 -0.35 5.18 1.11
CA TRP A 127 -1.31 4.17 1.53
C TRP A 127 -2.56 4.22 0.67
N ALA A 128 -3.23 3.09 0.55
CA ALA A 128 -4.46 2.97 -0.21
C ALA A 128 -5.40 1.98 0.47
N ASP A 129 -6.66 2.33 0.57
CA ASP A 129 -7.71 1.51 1.17
C ASP A 129 -8.61 0.93 0.08
N LEU A 130 -8.80 -0.39 0.14
CA LEU A 130 -9.68 -1.12 -0.76
C LEU A 130 -10.73 -1.86 0.07
N ALA A 131 -11.97 -1.83 -0.37
CA ALA A 131 -13.04 -2.54 0.30
C ALA A 131 -13.40 -3.81 -0.48
N ASP A 132 -13.49 -4.94 0.22
CA ASP A 132 -14.00 -6.17 -0.38
C ASP A 132 -15.53 -6.14 -0.35
N LEU A 133 -16.11 -5.69 -1.44
CA LEU A 133 -17.57 -5.56 -1.56
C LEU A 133 -18.27 -6.91 -1.62
N GLU A 134 -17.61 -7.96 -2.08
CA GLU A 134 -18.19 -9.29 -2.14
C GLU A 134 -18.42 -9.85 -0.75
N VAL A 135 -17.43 -9.71 0.14
CA VAL A 135 -17.57 -10.13 1.54
C VAL A 135 -18.59 -9.26 2.27
N ALA A 136 -18.63 -7.96 1.97
CA ALA A 136 -19.59 -7.05 2.58
C ALA A 136 -21.04 -7.35 2.18
N LYS A 137 -21.28 -7.92 0.99
CA LYS A 137 -22.61 -8.30 0.54
C LYS A 137 -23.12 -9.57 1.21
N ASP A 138 -22.23 -10.43 1.64
CA ASP A 138 -22.57 -11.70 2.28
C ASP A 138 -22.70 -11.58 3.80
N ALA A 139 -22.48 -10.40 4.32
CA ALA A 139 -22.59 -10.16 5.76
C ALA A 139 -24.02 -9.91 6.20
#